data_bba0f8b7378b164fb6503643ce102c65
#
_entry.id   bba0f8b7378b164fb6503643ce102c65
#
_cell.length_a   1.000
_cell.length_b   1.000
_cell.length_c   1.000
_cell.angle_alpha   90.00
_cell.angle_beta   90.00
_cell.angle_gamma   90.00
#
_symmetry.space_group_name_H-M   'P 1'
#
loop_
_entity.id
_entity.type
_entity.pdbx_description
1 polymer ?
#
loop_
_entity_poly.entity_id
_entity_poly.type
_entity_poly.pdbx_seq_one_letter_code
_entity_poly.pdbx_strand_id
1 'polypeptide(L)'
;MPNNKIKAIFYAYSNNALDHLAPYAYICRQKKIPCTVIYGEDFVKLKLIPKENIAKIFEDLNIQTSDFASFEKHGFSQIFFSYIWSLAFLIVKSKIFPNFFKRKIQGLINKIYDYIDGETIGRNIAKKQLQNSEKVFVFTDGWSRNKKIQNGFLSCMKGRGKIISTSHLPWHFHYSLSVPDPSFCEDIALVSNKWELDAKNFLDQKEITGTLRYTKKWVTILDQYNEKKISVTDQTKNVLILGHTELHTSNWERMMELFIQLSKRQDIKLTILPHVRGMSNMEPPKGLEKAWDKISTLDIAVKNSDIVMFWVSSGFYEAVVRNKKVFYLSFLSKIDEKFLWRKNAPSNIVIKNELELFSALDNYNKNDKIDNLCFEKMIWPDGSDPWINVSNFLDKYIKVN
;
A
#
# COMPACT_ATOMS: atom_id res chain seq x y z
N MET A 1 2.58 -25.57 -33.58
CA MET A 1 2.80 -25.78 -32.12
C MET A 1 1.85 -24.87 -31.38
N PRO A 2 1.05 -25.35 -30.41
CA PRO A 2 0.20 -24.45 -29.65
C PRO A 2 1.13 -23.48 -28.90
N ASN A 3 0.95 -22.18 -29.11
CA ASN A 3 1.62 -21.14 -28.32
C ASN A 3 1.19 -21.34 -26.86
N ASN A 4 2.07 -21.85 -26.02
CA ASN A 4 1.86 -21.93 -24.57
C ASN A 4 1.52 -20.53 -24.07
N LYS A 5 0.23 -20.24 -23.89
CA LYS A 5 -0.24 -18.93 -23.48
C LYS A 5 0.08 -18.72 -22.00
N ILE A 6 1.20 -18.10 -21.75
CA ILE A 6 1.60 -17.64 -20.42
C ILE A 6 0.74 -16.44 -20.06
N LYS A 7 0.23 -16.41 -18.82
CA LYS A 7 -0.57 -15.31 -18.29
C LYS A 7 -0.10 -14.93 -16.88
N ALA A 8 -0.02 -13.65 -16.62
CA ALA A 8 0.20 -13.12 -15.26
C ALA A 8 -1.13 -12.66 -14.66
N ILE A 9 -1.41 -13.09 -13.43
CA ILE A 9 -2.59 -12.69 -12.66
C ILE A 9 -2.10 -11.97 -11.40
N PHE A 10 -2.63 -10.79 -11.14
CA PHE A 10 -2.34 -9.97 -9.98
C PHE A 10 -3.55 -9.95 -9.07
N TYR A 11 -3.44 -10.59 -7.90
CA TYR A 11 -4.52 -10.63 -6.92
C TYR A 11 -4.32 -9.52 -5.89
N ALA A 12 -5.04 -8.41 -6.04
CA ALA A 12 -5.00 -7.27 -5.15
C ALA A 12 -6.20 -7.28 -4.20
N TYR A 13 -6.01 -7.64 -2.93
CA TYR A 13 -7.10 -7.68 -1.95
C TYR A 13 -7.53 -6.29 -1.46
N SER A 14 -6.67 -5.27 -1.57
CA SER A 14 -6.90 -3.88 -1.14
C SER A 14 -6.18 -2.88 -2.04
N ASN A 15 -6.49 -1.58 -1.91
CA ASN A 15 -5.75 -0.52 -2.62
C ASN A 15 -4.26 -0.52 -2.30
N ASN A 16 -3.87 -0.83 -1.06
CA ASN A 16 -2.46 -0.90 -0.72
C ASN A 16 -1.75 -2.09 -1.41
N ALA A 17 -2.41 -3.25 -1.48
CA ALA A 17 -1.90 -4.38 -2.26
C ALA A 17 -1.79 -4.02 -3.75
N LEU A 18 -2.78 -3.31 -4.29
CA LEU A 18 -2.76 -2.84 -5.66
C LEU A 18 -1.58 -1.90 -5.94
N ASP A 19 -1.28 -0.98 -5.03
CA ASP A 19 -0.12 -0.08 -5.12
C ASP A 19 1.21 -0.85 -5.22
N HIS A 20 1.31 -2.00 -4.55
CA HIS A 20 2.51 -2.85 -4.60
C HIS A 20 2.56 -3.73 -5.85
N LEU A 21 1.42 -4.17 -6.36
CA LEU A 21 1.33 -5.07 -7.51
C LEU A 21 1.32 -4.35 -8.87
N ALA A 22 0.82 -3.12 -8.91
CA ALA A 22 0.70 -2.36 -10.16
C ALA A 22 2.02 -2.22 -10.94
N PRO A 23 3.18 -1.91 -10.32
CA PRO A 23 4.45 -1.82 -11.05
C PRO A 23 4.90 -3.17 -11.65
N TYR A 24 4.57 -4.30 -11.02
CA TYR A 24 4.85 -5.63 -11.60
C TYR A 24 3.96 -5.89 -12.81
N ALA A 25 2.68 -5.54 -12.74
CA ALA A 25 1.77 -5.65 -13.87
C ALA A 25 2.24 -4.77 -15.05
N TYR A 26 2.73 -3.57 -14.75
CA TYR A 26 3.34 -2.69 -15.74
C TYR A 26 4.53 -3.36 -16.43
N ILE A 27 5.50 -3.90 -15.70
CA ILE A 27 6.68 -4.59 -16.28
C ILE A 27 6.25 -5.79 -17.11
N CYS A 28 5.32 -6.61 -16.62
CA CYS A 28 4.81 -7.75 -17.39
C CYS A 28 4.24 -7.30 -18.74
N ARG A 29 3.47 -6.22 -18.77
CA ARG A 29 2.92 -5.69 -20.03
C ARG A 29 3.99 -5.14 -20.95
N GLN A 30 5.03 -4.47 -20.43
CA GLN A 30 6.18 -4.04 -21.23
C GLN A 30 6.89 -5.25 -21.89
N LYS A 31 6.90 -6.40 -21.22
CA LYS A 31 7.41 -7.68 -21.75
C LYS A 31 6.39 -8.46 -22.60
N LYS A 32 5.25 -7.84 -22.96
CA LYS A 32 4.16 -8.43 -23.76
C LYS A 32 3.50 -9.65 -23.10
N ILE A 33 3.62 -9.82 -21.79
CA ILE A 33 2.94 -10.86 -21.03
C ILE A 33 1.49 -10.42 -20.80
N PRO A 34 0.47 -11.22 -21.18
CA PRO A 34 -0.92 -10.93 -20.89
C PRO A 34 -1.16 -10.84 -19.39
N CYS A 35 -1.80 -9.76 -18.94
CA CYS A 35 -2.03 -9.48 -17.53
C CYS A 35 -3.52 -9.35 -17.20
N THR A 36 -3.91 -9.87 -16.04
CA THR A 36 -5.23 -9.63 -15.44
C THR A 36 -5.05 -9.24 -13.99
N VAL A 37 -5.69 -8.16 -13.57
CA VAL A 37 -5.75 -7.74 -12.16
C VAL A 37 -7.12 -8.12 -11.59
N ILE A 38 -7.11 -8.86 -10.48
CA ILE A 38 -8.31 -9.26 -9.75
C ILE A 38 -8.40 -8.41 -8.48
N TYR A 39 -9.48 -7.66 -8.37
CA TYR A 39 -9.79 -6.90 -7.17
C TYR A 39 -10.45 -7.80 -6.14
N GLY A 40 -9.78 -7.98 -5.00
CA GLY A 40 -10.18 -8.92 -3.95
C GLY A 40 -11.14 -8.34 -2.91
N GLU A 41 -11.16 -8.99 -1.74
CA GLU A 41 -12.19 -8.83 -0.71
C GLU A 41 -12.45 -7.41 -0.24
N ASP A 42 -11.40 -6.62 -0.01
CA ASP A 42 -11.58 -5.27 0.54
C ASP A 42 -12.19 -4.32 -0.49
N PHE A 43 -11.94 -4.54 -1.79
CA PHE A 43 -12.61 -3.76 -2.85
C PHE A 43 -14.12 -4.00 -2.86
N VAL A 44 -14.52 -5.25 -2.65
CA VAL A 44 -15.95 -5.60 -2.58
C VAL A 44 -16.56 -5.13 -1.26
N LYS A 45 -15.94 -5.50 -0.12
CA LYS A 45 -16.45 -5.17 1.22
C LYS A 45 -16.59 -3.69 1.48
N LEU A 46 -15.61 -2.91 1.03
CA LEU A 46 -15.52 -1.48 1.31
C LEU A 46 -15.91 -0.62 0.11
N LYS A 47 -16.34 -1.26 -0.99
CA LYS A 47 -16.58 -0.60 -2.28
C LYS A 47 -15.45 0.35 -2.64
N LEU A 48 -14.21 -0.13 -2.50
CA LEU A 48 -13.04 0.64 -2.82
C LEU A 48 -12.98 0.86 -4.34
N ILE A 49 -12.56 2.04 -4.71
CA ILE A 49 -12.25 2.38 -6.10
C ILE A 49 -10.73 2.39 -6.22
N PRO A 50 -10.16 1.75 -7.24
CA PRO A 50 -8.73 1.88 -7.54
C PRO A 50 -8.34 3.35 -7.69
N LYS A 51 -7.10 3.68 -7.35
CA LYS A 51 -6.58 5.03 -7.59
C LYS A 51 -6.67 5.36 -9.08
N GLU A 52 -7.11 6.57 -9.38
CA GLU A 52 -7.38 7.02 -10.75
C GLU A 52 -6.16 6.88 -11.67
N ASN A 53 -4.97 7.26 -11.18
CA ASN A 53 -3.74 7.12 -11.94
C ASN A 53 -3.40 5.64 -12.26
N ILE A 54 -3.61 4.70 -11.33
CA ILE A 54 -3.39 3.26 -11.57
C ILE A 54 -4.43 2.72 -12.55
N ALA A 55 -5.69 3.13 -12.42
CA ALA A 55 -6.75 2.73 -13.34
C ALA A 55 -6.44 3.19 -14.78
N LYS A 56 -6.02 4.44 -14.98
CA LYS A 56 -5.59 4.97 -16.27
C LYS A 56 -4.38 4.22 -16.85
N ILE A 57 -3.38 3.91 -16.01
CA ILE A 57 -2.21 3.09 -16.45
C ILE A 57 -2.68 1.72 -16.95
N PHE A 58 -3.62 1.08 -16.26
CA PHE A 58 -4.12 -0.22 -16.66
C PHE A 58 -4.92 -0.16 -17.96
N GLU A 59 -5.69 0.88 -18.15
CA GLU A 59 -6.43 1.14 -19.40
C GLU A 59 -5.47 1.32 -20.57
N ASP A 60 -4.49 2.22 -20.47
CA ASP A 60 -3.51 2.51 -21.52
C ASP A 60 -2.68 1.27 -21.92
N LEU A 61 -2.38 0.41 -20.95
CA LEU A 61 -1.64 -0.82 -21.18
C LEU A 61 -2.53 -2.00 -21.59
N ASN A 62 -3.84 -1.82 -21.72
CA ASN A 62 -4.78 -2.90 -21.95
C ASN A 62 -4.63 -4.05 -20.94
N ILE A 63 -4.46 -3.70 -19.66
CA ILE A 63 -4.47 -4.67 -18.56
C ILE A 63 -5.92 -4.95 -18.21
N GLN A 64 -6.32 -6.22 -18.33
CA GLN A 64 -7.67 -6.62 -17.96
C GLN A 64 -7.85 -6.49 -16.45
N THR A 65 -8.95 -5.87 -16.03
CA THR A 65 -9.36 -5.81 -14.64
C THR A 65 -10.66 -6.58 -14.46
N SER A 66 -10.78 -7.33 -13.37
CA SER A 66 -12.04 -7.98 -13.04
C SER A 66 -12.31 -7.81 -11.55
N ASP A 67 -13.49 -7.30 -11.26
CA ASP A 67 -14.01 -7.21 -9.92
C ASP A 67 -14.80 -8.47 -9.52
N PHE A 68 -15.07 -8.59 -8.25
CA PHE A 68 -15.87 -9.69 -7.72
C PHE A 68 -17.32 -9.67 -8.22
N ALA A 69 -17.88 -8.49 -8.43
CA ALA A 69 -19.26 -8.33 -8.87
C ALA A 69 -19.50 -8.97 -10.25
N SER A 70 -18.46 -8.98 -11.10
CA SER A 70 -18.53 -9.67 -12.41
C SER A 70 -18.60 -11.19 -12.30
N PHE A 71 -18.25 -11.77 -11.15
CA PHE A 71 -18.26 -13.21 -10.88
C PHE A 71 -19.49 -13.66 -10.09
N GLU A 72 -20.24 -12.73 -9.48
CA GLU A 72 -21.40 -13.01 -8.61
C GLU A 72 -22.68 -13.41 -9.35
N LYS A 73 -22.71 -13.47 -10.67
CA LYS A 73 -23.95 -13.67 -11.44
C LYS A 73 -24.61 -15.06 -11.30
N HIS A 74 -24.23 -15.90 -10.35
CA HIS A 74 -24.68 -17.28 -10.31
C HIS A 74 -25.22 -17.77 -8.96
N GLY A 75 -26.20 -17.07 -8.36
CA GLY A 75 -26.96 -17.66 -7.26
C GLY A 75 -27.94 -16.71 -6.57
N PHE A 76 -29.16 -17.16 -6.33
CA PHE A 76 -30.23 -16.37 -5.68
C PHE A 76 -29.86 -15.89 -4.26
N SER A 77 -29.09 -16.68 -3.53
CA SER A 77 -28.54 -16.26 -2.22
C SER A 77 -27.57 -15.08 -2.31
N GLN A 78 -26.81 -14.99 -3.38
CA GLN A 78 -25.84 -13.92 -3.60
C GLN A 78 -26.49 -12.58 -3.92
N ILE A 79 -27.61 -12.58 -4.66
CA ILE A 79 -28.41 -11.38 -4.93
C ILE A 79 -29.00 -10.83 -3.62
N PHE A 80 -29.52 -11.69 -2.76
CA PHE A 80 -30.06 -11.31 -1.45
C PHE A 80 -28.96 -10.70 -0.55
N PHE A 81 -27.78 -11.33 -0.48
CA PHE A 81 -26.65 -10.82 0.27
C PHE A 81 -26.12 -9.48 -0.29
N SER A 82 -26.11 -9.31 -1.61
CA SER A 82 -25.74 -8.05 -2.26
C SER A 82 -26.67 -6.89 -1.88
N TYR A 83 -27.98 -7.13 -1.75
CA TYR A 83 -28.96 -6.14 -1.31
C TYR A 83 -28.78 -5.76 0.17
N ILE A 84 -28.68 -6.76 1.05
CA ILE A 84 -28.44 -6.53 2.49
C ILE A 84 -27.11 -5.76 2.68
N TRP A 85 -26.09 -6.13 1.91
CA TRP A 85 -24.78 -5.49 1.94
C TRP A 85 -24.85 -4.03 1.49
N SER A 86 -25.54 -3.76 0.40
CA SER A 86 -25.73 -2.40 -0.12
C SER A 86 -26.49 -1.51 0.86
N LEU A 87 -27.53 -2.04 1.50
CA LEU A 87 -28.31 -1.34 2.52
C LEU A 87 -27.47 -1.05 3.76
N ALA A 88 -26.74 -2.06 4.25
CA ALA A 88 -25.86 -1.91 5.41
C ALA A 88 -24.72 -0.91 5.14
N PHE A 89 -24.17 -0.89 3.93
CA PHE A 89 -23.17 0.07 3.51
C PHE A 89 -23.71 1.51 3.46
N LEU A 90 -24.93 1.70 2.96
CA LEU A 90 -25.61 3.01 2.99
C LEU A 90 -25.79 3.51 4.42
N ILE A 91 -26.16 2.63 5.36
CA ILE A 91 -26.31 2.96 6.77
C ILE A 91 -24.95 3.36 7.39
N VAL A 92 -23.89 2.60 7.12
CA VAL A 92 -22.54 2.89 7.64
C VAL A 92 -22.00 4.21 7.09
N LYS A 93 -22.24 4.54 5.82
CA LYS A 93 -21.86 5.84 5.22
C LYS A 93 -22.78 7.00 5.55
N SER A 94 -23.99 6.74 5.99
CA SER A 94 -24.96 7.79 6.34
C SER A 94 -24.48 8.63 7.50
N LYS A 95 -24.64 9.94 7.41
CA LYS A 95 -24.42 10.87 8.55
C LYS A 95 -25.55 10.83 9.60
N ILE A 96 -26.67 10.18 9.28
CA ILE A 96 -27.90 10.15 10.10
C ILE A 96 -27.75 9.21 11.30
N PHE A 97 -26.99 8.12 11.17
CA PHE A 97 -26.89 7.12 12.23
C PHE A 97 -25.71 7.35 13.18
N PRO A 98 -25.90 7.17 14.51
CA PRO A 98 -24.83 7.26 15.49
C PRO A 98 -23.70 6.25 15.23
N ASN A 99 -22.46 6.62 15.59
CA ASN A 99 -21.28 5.77 15.37
C ASN A 99 -21.38 4.38 16.03
N PHE A 100 -22.04 4.30 17.19
CA PHE A 100 -22.31 3.03 17.87
C PHE A 100 -23.15 2.09 17.02
N PHE A 101 -24.21 2.59 16.37
CA PHE A 101 -25.08 1.81 15.51
C PHE A 101 -24.34 1.34 14.24
N LYS A 102 -23.53 2.22 13.66
CA LYS A 102 -22.66 1.91 12.53
C LYS A 102 -21.68 0.78 12.84
N ARG A 103 -21.05 0.80 14.03
CA ARG A 103 -20.15 -0.25 14.49
C ARG A 103 -20.87 -1.60 14.66
N LYS A 104 -22.08 -1.62 15.19
CA LYS A 104 -22.90 -2.85 15.30
C LYS A 104 -23.24 -3.44 13.94
N ILE A 105 -23.66 -2.59 13.00
CA ILE A 105 -23.96 -3.03 11.63
C ILE A 105 -22.69 -3.54 10.94
N GLN A 106 -21.55 -2.86 11.07
CA GLN A 106 -20.28 -3.35 10.54
C GLN A 106 -19.88 -4.70 11.14
N GLY A 107 -20.12 -4.90 12.45
CA GLY A 107 -19.91 -6.19 13.11
C GLY A 107 -20.82 -7.29 12.57
N LEU A 108 -22.09 -6.97 12.30
CA LEU A 108 -23.04 -7.91 11.69
C LEU A 108 -22.63 -8.25 10.25
N ILE A 109 -22.25 -7.26 9.46
CA ILE A 109 -21.72 -7.45 8.10
C ILE A 109 -20.54 -8.41 8.12
N ASN A 110 -19.57 -8.20 9.01
CA ASN A 110 -18.39 -9.06 9.11
C ASN A 110 -18.77 -10.50 9.48
N LYS A 111 -19.71 -10.68 10.41
CA LYS A 111 -20.24 -12.02 10.77
C LYS A 111 -20.93 -12.70 9.58
N ILE A 112 -21.81 -12.01 8.87
CA ILE A 112 -22.47 -12.53 7.67
C ILE A 112 -21.43 -12.95 6.62
N TYR A 113 -20.38 -12.16 6.45
CA TYR A 113 -19.29 -12.48 5.53
C TYR A 113 -18.50 -13.72 5.96
N ASP A 114 -18.36 -13.95 7.26
CA ASP A 114 -17.71 -15.15 7.78
C ASP A 114 -18.51 -16.44 7.50
N TYR A 115 -19.83 -16.34 7.29
CA TYR A 115 -20.69 -17.46 6.86
C TYR A 115 -20.67 -17.73 5.36
N ILE A 116 -20.19 -16.77 4.53
CA ILE A 116 -20.03 -17.01 3.09
C ILE A 116 -18.85 -17.97 2.92
N ASP A 117 -19.04 -19.02 2.15
CA ASP A 117 -17.94 -19.91 1.76
C ASP A 117 -16.98 -19.17 0.79
N GLY A 118 -16.17 -18.32 1.37
CA GLY A 118 -15.19 -17.53 0.64
C GLY A 118 -14.19 -18.39 -0.14
N GLU A 119 -13.87 -19.58 0.35
CA GLU A 119 -12.97 -20.48 -0.37
C GLU A 119 -13.58 -21.00 -1.66
N THR A 120 -14.85 -21.39 -1.64
CA THR A 120 -15.54 -21.80 -2.87
C THR A 120 -15.63 -20.69 -3.89
N ILE A 121 -15.90 -19.45 -3.45
CA ILE A 121 -15.87 -18.28 -4.33
C ILE A 121 -14.48 -18.11 -4.95
N GLY A 122 -13.41 -18.14 -4.15
CA GLY A 122 -12.05 -18.03 -4.64
C GLY A 122 -11.69 -19.11 -5.66
N ARG A 123 -12.06 -20.36 -5.40
CA ARG A 123 -11.87 -21.49 -6.34
C ARG A 123 -12.61 -21.29 -7.66
N ASN A 124 -13.84 -20.77 -7.62
CA ASN A 124 -14.62 -20.51 -8.84
C ASN A 124 -13.99 -19.41 -9.69
N ILE A 125 -13.48 -18.34 -9.05
CA ILE A 125 -12.73 -17.29 -9.74
C ILE A 125 -11.48 -17.88 -10.40
N ALA A 126 -10.71 -18.69 -9.67
CA ALA A 126 -9.52 -19.34 -10.19
C ALA A 126 -9.83 -20.22 -11.40
N LYS A 127 -10.85 -21.08 -11.32
CA LYS A 127 -11.29 -21.94 -12.43
C LYS A 127 -11.60 -21.14 -13.68
N LYS A 128 -12.29 -20.00 -13.56
CA LYS A 128 -12.63 -19.14 -14.70
C LYS A 128 -11.36 -18.54 -15.34
N GLN A 129 -10.38 -18.13 -14.51
CA GLN A 129 -9.12 -17.57 -15.01
C GLN A 129 -8.22 -18.63 -15.71
N LEU A 130 -8.39 -19.91 -15.33
CA LEU A 130 -7.61 -21.02 -15.86
C LEU A 130 -8.18 -21.62 -17.18
N GLN A 131 -9.41 -21.31 -17.54
CA GLN A 131 -10.11 -21.94 -18.67
C GLN A 131 -9.36 -21.84 -20.02
N ASN A 132 -8.52 -20.80 -20.19
CA ASN A 132 -7.83 -20.53 -21.45
C ASN A 132 -6.30 -20.34 -21.29
N SER A 133 -5.71 -20.81 -20.19
CA SER A 133 -4.30 -20.56 -19.89
C SER A 133 -3.61 -21.87 -19.53
N GLU A 134 -2.51 -22.17 -20.23
CA GLU A 134 -1.72 -23.39 -19.98
C GLU A 134 -0.74 -23.20 -18.81
N LYS A 135 -0.18 -21.99 -18.66
CA LYS A 135 0.74 -21.65 -17.57
C LYS A 135 0.42 -20.28 -16.99
N VAL A 136 0.20 -20.24 -15.67
CA VAL A 136 -0.20 -19.04 -14.96
C VAL A 136 0.84 -18.65 -13.91
N PHE A 137 1.18 -17.36 -13.85
CA PHE A 137 1.94 -16.76 -12.76
C PHE A 137 0.99 -15.88 -11.95
N VAL A 138 0.84 -16.20 -10.67
CA VAL A 138 -0.03 -15.44 -9.76
C VAL A 138 0.84 -14.59 -8.85
N PHE A 139 0.70 -13.28 -8.97
CA PHE A 139 1.33 -12.32 -8.08
C PHE A 139 0.36 -11.92 -6.99
N THR A 140 0.81 -11.96 -5.75
CA THR A 140 0.06 -11.54 -4.58
C THR A 140 0.96 -10.74 -3.63
N ASP A 141 0.34 -9.87 -2.86
CA ASP A 141 1.01 -9.19 -1.78
C ASP A 141 1.22 -10.17 -0.61
N GLY A 142 2.46 -10.39 -0.23
CA GLY A 142 2.85 -11.33 0.83
C GLY A 142 2.30 -11.04 2.23
N TRP A 143 1.55 -9.94 2.39
CA TRP A 143 0.98 -9.52 3.67
C TRP A 143 -0.42 -10.06 3.95
N SER A 144 -1.17 -10.45 2.94
CA SER A 144 -2.58 -10.83 3.11
C SER A 144 -2.72 -12.25 3.63
N ARG A 145 -2.65 -12.39 4.93
CA ARG A 145 -2.93 -13.64 5.63
C ARG A 145 -4.42 -13.71 6.03
N ASN A 146 -5.01 -14.91 6.01
CA ASN A 146 -6.37 -15.18 6.50
C ASN A 146 -7.54 -14.56 5.69
N LYS A 147 -7.38 -14.42 4.38
CA LYS A 147 -8.49 -14.05 3.50
C LYS A 147 -9.03 -15.31 2.82
N LYS A 148 -10.25 -15.76 3.19
CA LYS A 148 -10.84 -17.01 2.70
C LYS A 148 -10.91 -17.08 1.18
N ILE A 149 -11.30 -15.98 0.52
CA ILE A 149 -11.41 -15.95 -0.94
C ILE A 149 -10.05 -16.04 -1.60
N GLN A 150 -9.07 -15.30 -1.08
CA GLN A 150 -7.68 -15.39 -1.56
C GLN A 150 -7.13 -16.80 -1.37
N ASN A 151 -7.34 -17.41 -0.21
CA ASN A 151 -6.87 -18.76 0.07
C ASN A 151 -7.50 -19.78 -0.88
N GLY A 152 -8.82 -19.69 -1.13
CA GLY A 152 -9.51 -20.52 -2.10
C GLY A 152 -9.00 -20.31 -3.53
N PHE A 153 -8.71 -19.06 -3.90
CA PHE A 153 -8.12 -18.73 -5.20
C PHE A 153 -6.71 -19.33 -5.35
N LEU A 154 -5.82 -19.08 -4.40
CA LEU A 154 -4.43 -19.54 -4.45
C LEU A 154 -4.33 -21.06 -4.38
N SER A 155 -5.15 -21.72 -3.55
CA SER A 155 -5.18 -23.20 -3.47
C SER A 155 -5.55 -23.85 -4.80
N CYS A 156 -6.45 -23.22 -5.56
CA CYS A 156 -6.82 -23.72 -6.89
C CYS A 156 -5.74 -23.47 -7.95
N MET A 157 -4.90 -22.44 -7.77
CA MET A 157 -3.78 -22.12 -8.66
C MET A 157 -2.56 -23.01 -8.43
N LYS A 158 -2.42 -23.58 -7.23
CA LYS A 158 -1.32 -24.46 -6.85
C LYS A 158 -1.20 -25.64 -7.83
N GLY A 159 0.01 -25.88 -8.33
CA GLY A 159 0.30 -26.97 -9.29
C GLY A 159 -0.04 -26.65 -10.76
N ARG A 160 -0.72 -25.53 -11.03
CA ARG A 160 -1.03 -25.10 -12.41
C ARG A 160 -0.16 -23.92 -12.88
N GLY A 161 0.63 -23.37 -11.99
CA GLY A 161 1.52 -22.25 -12.24
C GLY A 161 2.45 -22.02 -11.07
N LYS A 162 2.96 -20.79 -10.97
CA LYS A 162 3.77 -20.35 -9.84
C LYS A 162 3.05 -19.23 -9.09
N ILE A 163 2.99 -19.34 -7.77
CA ILE A 163 2.46 -18.31 -6.88
C ILE A 163 3.65 -17.50 -6.36
N ILE A 164 3.66 -16.23 -6.67
CA ILE A 164 4.75 -15.30 -6.37
C ILE A 164 4.24 -14.27 -5.38
N SER A 165 4.81 -14.22 -4.19
CA SER A 165 4.53 -13.13 -3.26
C SER A 165 5.50 -11.98 -3.49
N THR A 166 4.98 -10.75 -3.44
CA THR A 166 5.80 -9.54 -3.50
C THR A 166 5.93 -8.94 -2.11
N SER A 167 6.99 -8.17 -1.87
CA SER A 167 7.13 -7.44 -0.62
C SER A 167 6.04 -6.38 -0.48
N HIS A 168 5.33 -6.39 0.65
CA HIS A 168 4.28 -5.39 0.95
C HIS A 168 4.87 -4.01 1.21
N LEU A 169 6.07 -3.95 1.80
CA LEU A 169 6.80 -2.72 2.08
C LEU A 169 8.27 -3.08 2.33
N PRO A 170 9.19 -2.13 2.24
CA PRO A 170 10.56 -2.37 2.66
C PRO A 170 10.58 -2.82 4.11
N TRP A 171 11.21 -3.97 4.36
CA TRP A 171 11.30 -4.51 5.71
C TRP A 171 12.16 -3.59 6.58
N HIS A 172 11.55 -2.96 7.57
CA HIS A 172 12.21 -1.97 8.39
C HIS A 172 12.03 -2.15 9.92
N PHE A 173 11.46 -3.29 10.35
CA PHE A 173 11.24 -3.59 11.75
C PHE A 173 12.10 -4.77 12.23
N HIS A 174 12.51 -4.72 13.50
CA HIS A 174 13.30 -5.75 14.16
C HIS A 174 12.52 -6.99 14.63
N TYR A 175 11.19 -7.01 14.54
CA TYR A 175 10.49 -8.19 14.98
C TYR A 175 10.18 -9.12 13.82
N SER A 176 10.38 -10.41 14.08
CA SER A 176 9.78 -11.42 13.24
C SER A 176 8.28 -11.15 13.23
N LEU A 177 7.73 -10.79 12.07
CA LEU A 177 6.32 -11.00 11.88
C LEU A 177 6.05 -12.42 12.35
N SER A 178 5.01 -12.55 13.19
CA SER A 178 4.48 -13.83 13.61
C SER A 178 4.72 -14.88 12.53
N VAL A 179 5.21 -16.03 12.96
CA VAL A 179 5.49 -17.20 12.14
C VAL A 179 4.52 -17.24 10.97
N PRO A 180 5.01 -17.30 9.75
CA PRO A 180 4.15 -17.30 8.58
C PRO A 180 3.11 -18.37 8.74
N ASP A 181 1.88 -18.05 8.42
CA ASP A 181 0.81 -19.04 8.39
C ASP A 181 1.21 -20.10 7.35
N PRO A 182 1.43 -21.37 7.76
CA PRO A 182 1.79 -22.44 6.83
C PRO A 182 0.73 -22.69 5.77
N SER A 183 -0.47 -22.11 5.90
CA SER A 183 -1.51 -22.12 4.87
C SER A 183 -1.19 -21.22 3.66
N PHE A 184 -0.17 -20.37 3.75
CA PHE A 184 0.22 -19.53 2.63
C PHE A 184 0.95 -20.34 1.56
N CYS A 185 0.35 -20.40 0.37
CA CYS A 185 0.75 -21.29 -0.72
C CYS A 185 1.74 -20.65 -1.71
N GLU A 186 2.65 -19.76 -1.28
CA GLU A 186 3.61 -19.16 -2.21
C GLU A 186 4.71 -20.15 -2.64
N ASP A 187 5.05 -20.14 -3.91
CA ASP A 187 6.18 -20.90 -4.46
C ASP A 187 7.46 -20.07 -4.44
N ILE A 188 7.37 -18.75 -4.64
CA ILE A 188 8.51 -17.84 -4.70
C ILE A 188 8.20 -16.57 -3.94
N ALA A 189 9.12 -16.08 -3.12
CA ALA A 189 9.02 -14.76 -2.50
C ALA A 189 10.00 -13.77 -3.12
N LEU A 190 9.47 -12.65 -3.61
CA LEU A 190 10.25 -11.47 -3.96
C LEU A 190 10.34 -10.56 -2.75
N VAL A 191 11.52 -10.43 -2.18
CA VAL A 191 11.75 -9.71 -0.92
C VAL A 191 12.44 -8.37 -1.17
N SER A 192 12.19 -7.41 -0.29
CA SER A 192 12.73 -6.07 -0.41
C SER A 192 14.22 -5.99 -0.11
N ASN A 193 14.69 -6.76 0.90
CA ASN A 193 16.05 -6.67 1.40
C ASN A 193 16.45 -7.94 2.16
N LYS A 194 17.69 -7.96 2.64
CA LYS A 194 18.27 -9.09 3.37
C LYS A 194 17.50 -9.44 4.65
N TRP A 195 17.01 -8.45 5.39
CA TRP A 195 16.26 -8.72 6.64
C TRP A 195 14.93 -9.43 6.36
N GLU A 196 14.24 -9.08 5.26
CA GLU A 196 13.04 -9.81 4.85
C GLU A 196 13.39 -11.21 4.33
N LEU A 197 14.52 -11.37 3.64
CA LEU A 197 15.03 -12.67 3.21
C LEU A 197 15.26 -13.60 4.40
N ASP A 198 15.89 -13.10 5.45
CA ASP A 198 16.17 -13.86 6.67
C ASP A 198 14.87 -14.19 7.43
N ALA A 199 13.90 -13.27 7.46
CA ALA A 199 12.61 -13.48 8.10
C ALA A 199 11.75 -14.55 7.40
N LYS A 200 11.91 -14.74 6.09
CA LYS A 200 11.19 -15.73 5.28
C LYS A 200 12.01 -17.04 5.10
N ASN A 201 12.77 -17.45 6.10
CA ASN A 201 13.66 -18.62 6.05
C ASN A 201 12.94 -19.95 5.76
N PHE A 202 11.62 -20.02 5.94
CA PHE A 202 10.76 -21.18 5.69
C PHE A 202 10.47 -21.44 4.20
N LEU A 203 10.82 -20.50 3.30
CA LEU A 203 10.64 -20.67 1.87
C LEU A 203 11.94 -21.10 1.19
N ASP A 204 11.85 -22.08 0.30
CA ASP A 204 13.00 -22.59 -0.45
C ASP A 204 13.42 -21.61 -1.58
N GLN A 205 12.45 -20.94 -2.19
CA GLN A 205 12.71 -20.01 -3.30
C GLN A 205 12.43 -18.57 -2.88
N LYS A 206 13.50 -17.80 -2.74
CA LYS A 206 13.46 -16.37 -2.37
C LYS A 206 14.44 -15.60 -3.25
N GLU A 207 14.02 -14.42 -3.71
CA GLU A 207 14.91 -13.52 -4.45
C GLU A 207 14.81 -12.10 -3.91
N ILE A 208 15.95 -11.47 -3.64
CA ILE A 208 16.00 -10.06 -3.26
C ILE A 208 15.83 -9.24 -4.53
N THR A 209 14.71 -8.57 -4.66
CA THR A 209 14.42 -7.73 -5.83
C THR A 209 14.30 -6.26 -5.49
N GLY A 210 14.20 -5.90 -4.21
CA GLY A 210 13.80 -4.56 -3.79
C GLY A 210 12.30 -4.33 -3.91
N THR A 211 11.86 -3.11 -3.68
CA THR A 211 10.45 -2.74 -3.69
C THR A 211 10.14 -1.82 -4.85
N LEU A 212 9.49 -2.33 -5.89
CA LEU A 212 9.19 -1.58 -7.12
C LEU A 212 8.36 -0.32 -6.88
N ARG A 213 7.40 -0.38 -5.94
CA ARG A 213 6.54 0.77 -5.60
C ARG A 213 7.35 2.03 -5.27
N TYR A 214 8.49 1.85 -4.62
CA TYR A 214 9.35 2.95 -4.17
C TYR A 214 10.58 3.12 -5.06
N THR A 215 10.38 3.08 -6.39
CA THR A 215 11.43 3.40 -7.36
C THR A 215 11.15 4.73 -8.07
N LYS A 216 12.20 5.47 -8.41
CA LYS A 216 12.07 6.72 -9.19
C LYS A 216 11.29 6.50 -10.47
N LYS A 217 11.55 5.39 -11.16
CA LYS A 217 10.86 5.05 -12.42
C LYS A 217 9.36 4.91 -12.23
N TRP A 218 8.91 4.16 -11.19
CA TRP A 218 7.48 4.00 -10.93
C TRP A 218 6.81 5.31 -10.53
N VAL A 219 7.45 6.08 -9.65
CA VAL A 219 6.95 7.38 -9.21
C VAL A 219 6.82 8.35 -10.38
N THR A 220 7.80 8.36 -11.32
CA THR A 220 7.72 9.17 -12.54
C THR A 220 6.55 8.75 -13.43
N ILE A 221 6.30 7.43 -13.57
CA ILE A 221 5.13 6.93 -14.30
C ILE A 221 3.84 7.41 -13.63
N LEU A 222 3.68 7.23 -12.32
CA LEU A 222 2.50 7.71 -11.60
C LEU A 222 2.28 9.22 -11.78
N ASP A 223 3.35 10.01 -11.79
CA ASP A 223 3.26 11.46 -11.94
C ASP A 223 2.79 11.93 -13.31
N GLN A 224 3.02 11.13 -14.35
CA GLN A 224 2.50 11.41 -15.70
C GLN A 224 0.96 11.31 -15.76
N TYR A 225 0.37 10.48 -14.88
CA TYR A 225 -1.07 10.26 -14.80
C TYR A 225 -1.75 11.10 -13.70
N ASN A 226 -1.00 11.90 -12.95
CA ASN A 226 -1.54 12.80 -11.94
C ASN A 226 -1.78 14.20 -12.53
N GLU A 227 -3.02 14.57 -12.76
CA GLU A 227 -3.40 15.77 -13.52
C GLU A 227 -3.18 17.12 -12.83
N LYS A 228 -2.88 17.20 -11.53
CA LYS A 228 -2.81 18.49 -10.82
C LYS A 228 -1.41 18.87 -10.35
N LYS A 229 -0.81 19.85 -11.00
CA LYS A 229 0.20 20.72 -10.37
C LYS A 229 -0.55 21.76 -9.54
N ILE A 230 -0.44 21.71 -8.23
CA ILE A 230 -0.81 22.83 -7.38
C ILE A 230 0.27 23.89 -7.56
N SER A 231 -0.11 25.09 -7.96
CA SER A 231 0.84 26.23 -8.02
C SER A 231 1.32 26.51 -6.59
N VAL A 232 2.59 26.28 -6.36
CA VAL A 232 3.23 26.57 -5.07
C VAL A 232 3.63 28.03 -5.09
N THR A 233 3.09 28.85 -4.20
CA THR A 233 3.61 30.18 -3.94
C THR A 233 4.97 30.08 -3.25
N ASP A 234 5.95 30.78 -3.74
CA ASP A 234 7.39 30.55 -3.50
C ASP A 234 7.91 30.74 -2.07
N GLN A 235 7.13 31.24 -1.13
CA GLN A 235 7.62 31.62 0.20
C GLN A 235 7.18 30.71 1.36
N THR A 236 6.17 29.89 1.18
CA THR A 236 5.67 28.99 2.25
C THR A 236 6.23 27.58 2.13
N LYS A 237 6.59 26.97 3.27
CA LYS A 237 7.02 25.57 3.34
C LYS A 237 5.77 24.68 3.36
N ASN A 238 5.63 23.80 2.36
CA ASN A 238 4.55 22.81 2.35
C ASN A 238 4.94 21.62 3.21
N VAL A 239 4.34 21.47 4.36
CA VAL A 239 4.63 20.42 5.33
C VAL A 239 3.50 19.41 5.34
N LEU A 240 3.83 18.15 5.05
CA LEU A 240 2.91 17.02 5.11
C LEU A 240 3.18 16.19 6.36
N ILE A 241 2.13 15.93 7.13
CA ILE A 241 2.17 14.95 8.22
C ILE A 241 1.47 13.67 7.78
N LEU A 242 2.19 12.56 7.85
CA LEU A 242 1.62 11.22 7.65
C LEU A 242 1.03 10.75 8.99
N GLY A 243 -0.27 10.90 9.16
CA GLY A 243 -0.99 10.49 10.35
C GLY A 243 -0.90 8.99 10.63
N HIS A 244 -1.07 8.60 11.88
CA HIS A 244 -1.12 7.20 12.30
C HIS A 244 -2.21 6.95 13.35
N THR A 245 -2.28 5.74 13.88
CA THR A 245 -3.26 5.36 14.89
C THR A 245 -2.77 5.76 16.28
N GLU A 246 -3.71 6.00 17.19
CA GLU A 246 -3.43 6.25 18.62
C GLU A 246 -2.62 5.09 19.25
N LEU A 247 -2.86 3.86 18.80
CA LEU A 247 -2.15 2.66 19.29
C LEU A 247 -0.62 2.80 19.23
N HIS A 248 -0.11 3.48 18.19
CA HIS A 248 1.34 3.62 17.95
C HIS A 248 1.88 5.01 18.29
N THR A 249 1.04 5.89 18.83
CA THR A 249 1.40 7.25 19.22
C THR A 249 1.62 7.33 20.73
N SER A 250 2.76 7.85 21.16
CA SER A 250 3.16 7.90 22.57
C SER A 250 2.25 8.80 23.41
N ASN A 251 1.89 9.96 22.88
CA ASN A 251 0.97 10.91 23.51
C ASN A 251 0.10 11.57 22.45
N TRP A 252 -1.16 11.16 22.38
CA TRP A 252 -2.10 11.59 21.35
C TRP A 252 -2.52 13.06 21.51
N GLU A 253 -2.78 13.50 22.74
CA GLU A 253 -3.20 14.87 23.01
C GLU A 253 -2.10 15.87 22.67
N ARG A 254 -0.90 15.62 23.17
CA ARG A 254 0.28 16.44 22.86
C ARG A 254 0.57 16.50 21.37
N MET A 255 0.41 15.40 20.65
CA MET A 255 0.54 15.39 19.20
C MET A 255 -0.46 16.33 18.52
N MET A 256 -1.73 16.32 18.96
CA MET A 256 -2.75 17.19 18.40
C MET A 256 -2.47 18.67 18.72
N GLU A 257 -2.02 18.96 19.93
CA GLU A 257 -1.59 20.32 20.32
C GLU A 257 -0.44 20.82 19.43
N LEU A 258 0.57 19.99 19.20
CA LEU A 258 1.68 20.27 18.29
C LEU A 258 1.19 20.59 16.87
N PHE A 259 0.24 19.80 16.33
CA PHE A 259 -0.30 20.04 15.00
C PHE A 259 -1.08 21.35 14.91
N ILE A 260 -1.82 21.71 15.98
CA ILE A 260 -2.49 23.01 16.08
C ILE A 260 -1.47 24.16 16.12
N GLN A 261 -0.36 24.00 16.84
CA GLN A 261 0.72 25.01 16.84
C GLN A 261 1.34 25.17 15.45
N LEU A 262 1.65 24.08 14.77
CA LEU A 262 2.18 24.10 13.40
C LEU A 262 1.21 24.74 12.41
N SER A 263 -0.11 24.49 12.54
CA SER A 263 -1.12 25.06 11.65
C SER A 263 -1.29 26.58 11.78
N LYS A 264 -0.84 27.18 12.89
CA LYS A 264 -0.87 28.63 13.13
C LYS A 264 0.34 29.38 12.58
N ARG A 265 1.37 28.66 12.14
CA ARG A 265 2.59 29.28 11.58
C ARG A 265 2.30 29.85 10.19
N GLN A 266 2.67 31.09 9.95
CA GLN A 266 2.45 31.77 8.66
C GLN A 266 3.42 31.32 7.56
N ASP A 267 4.60 30.83 7.93
CA ASP A 267 5.63 30.33 7.03
C ASP A 267 5.41 28.86 6.61
N ILE A 268 4.36 28.20 7.14
CA ILE A 268 4.05 26.79 6.87
C ILE A 268 2.62 26.66 6.33
N LYS A 269 2.51 25.92 5.23
CA LYS A 269 1.23 25.35 4.79
C LYS A 269 1.17 23.89 5.24
N LEU A 270 0.44 23.64 6.31
CA LEU A 270 0.31 22.32 6.91
C LEU A 270 -0.75 21.49 6.16
N THR A 271 -0.41 20.24 5.84
CA THR A 271 -1.34 19.20 5.36
C THR A 271 -1.20 17.98 6.27
N ILE A 272 -2.28 17.44 6.77
CA ILE A 272 -2.32 16.20 7.56
C ILE A 272 -3.06 15.16 6.73
N LEU A 273 -2.36 14.11 6.32
CA LEU A 273 -2.96 12.96 5.65
C LEU A 273 -3.32 11.90 6.70
N PRO A 274 -4.62 11.74 7.03
CA PRO A 274 -5.03 10.80 8.06
C PRO A 274 -4.76 9.35 7.63
N HIS A 275 -4.27 8.53 8.56
CA HIS A 275 -4.06 7.11 8.29
C HIS A 275 -5.39 6.38 8.08
N VAL A 276 -5.49 5.63 6.99
CA VAL A 276 -6.72 4.95 6.55
C VAL A 276 -7.36 4.02 7.58
N ARG A 277 -6.57 3.44 8.49
CA ARG A 277 -7.04 2.50 9.53
C ARG A 277 -7.37 3.16 10.87
N GLY A 278 -7.02 4.41 11.08
CA GLY A 278 -7.14 5.06 12.40
C GLY A 278 -7.82 6.41 12.36
N MET A 279 -7.30 7.31 11.55
CA MET A 279 -7.72 8.71 11.56
C MET A 279 -8.70 9.09 10.44
N SER A 280 -8.84 8.24 9.40
CA SER A 280 -9.64 8.58 8.21
C SER A 280 -11.12 8.84 8.51
N ASN A 281 -11.67 8.17 9.54
CA ASN A 281 -13.05 8.32 9.97
C ASN A 281 -13.24 9.38 11.09
N MET A 282 -12.15 10.00 11.53
CA MET A 282 -12.22 11.06 12.53
C MET A 282 -12.69 12.36 11.88
N GLU A 283 -13.53 13.10 12.58
CA GLU A 283 -13.72 14.51 12.25
C GLU A 283 -12.42 15.26 12.57
N PRO A 284 -12.05 16.25 11.73
CA PRO A 284 -10.86 17.03 11.99
C PRO A 284 -10.98 17.71 13.38
N PRO A 285 -9.93 17.64 14.21
CA PRO A 285 -9.91 18.36 15.47
C PRO A 285 -10.08 19.87 15.25
N LYS A 286 -10.71 20.53 16.22
CA LYS A 286 -10.89 21.98 16.17
C LYS A 286 -9.54 22.70 15.97
N GLY A 287 -9.47 23.53 14.94
CA GLY A 287 -8.27 24.27 14.55
C GLY A 287 -7.39 23.55 13.52
N LEU A 288 -7.74 22.32 13.10
CA LEU A 288 -7.05 21.56 12.06
C LEU A 288 -7.91 21.32 10.81
N GLU A 289 -9.11 21.88 10.72
CA GLU A 289 -10.09 21.64 9.66
C GLU A 289 -9.51 21.91 8.26
N LYS A 290 -8.72 22.98 8.14
CA LYS A 290 -8.09 23.38 6.87
C LYS A 290 -6.88 22.53 6.51
N ALA A 291 -6.19 21.97 7.50
CA ALA A 291 -5.02 21.14 7.31
C ALA A 291 -5.35 19.66 7.07
N TRP A 292 -6.60 19.25 7.39
CA TRP A 292 -7.01 17.85 7.36
C TRP A 292 -7.42 17.41 5.96
N ASP A 293 -6.56 16.65 5.28
CA ASP A 293 -6.79 16.21 3.90
C ASP A 293 -7.33 14.77 3.87
N LYS A 294 -8.63 14.64 3.57
CA LYS A 294 -9.32 13.34 3.39
C LYS A 294 -9.44 12.92 1.93
N ILE A 295 -8.96 13.74 1.01
CA ILE A 295 -9.22 13.60 -0.43
C ILE A 295 -7.98 13.13 -1.19
N SER A 296 -6.83 13.71 -0.86
CA SER A 296 -5.60 13.40 -1.59
C SER A 296 -5.12 11.97 -1.35
N THR A 297 -4.59 11.36 -2.39
CA THR A 297 -3.82 10.13 -2.26
C THR A 297 -2.42 10.44 -1.75
N LEU A 298 -1.73 9.42 -1.19
CA LEU A 298 -0.38 9.59 -0.64
C LEU A 298 0.60 10.21 -1.65
N ASP A 299 0.61 9.70 -2.87
CA ASP A 299 1.48 10.15 -3.95
C ASP A 299 1.27 11.63 -4.31
N ILE A 300 0.01 12.08 -4.37
CA ILE A 300 -0.33 13.48 -4.62
C ILE A 300 0.08 14.36 -3.44
N ALA A 301 -0.23 13.95 -2.20
CA ALA A 301 0.12 14.71 -1.00
C ALA A 301 1.64 14.88 -0.85
N VAL A 302 2.41 13.79 -1.07
CA VAL A 302 3.88 13.84 -1.02
C VAL A 302 4.46 14.66 -2.17
N LYS A 303 3.92 14.53 -3.40
CA LYS A 303 4.38 15.33 -4.54
C LYS A 303 4.31 16.83 -4.26
N ASN A 304 3.24 17.26 -3.59
CA ASN A 304 2.96 18.66 -3.29
C ASN A 304 3.62 19.18 -2.01
N SER A 305 4.37 18.36 -1.27
CA SER A 305 5.07 18.74 -0.05
C SER A 305 6.55 19.06 -0.31
N ASP A 306 7.14 19.90 0.56
CA ASP A 306 8.57 20.14 0.66
C ASP A 306 9.18 19.24 1.76
N ILE A 307 8.45 19.08 2.86
CA ILE A 307 8.84 18.34 4.05
C ILE A 307 7.75 17.32 4.38
N VAL A 308 8.16 16.09 4.69
CA VAL A 308 7.26 15.03 5.15
C VAL A 308 7.62 14.60 6.56
N MET A 309 6.68 14.69 7.47
CA MET A 309 6.82 14.26 8.87
C MET A 309 6.10 12.95 9.09
N PHE A 310 6.73 12.05 9.83
CA PHE A 310 6.14 10.76 10.16
C PHE A 310 6.69 10.21 11.49
N TRP A 311 6.01 9.20 12.07
CA TRP A 311 6.55 8.47 13.23
C TRP A 311 6.40 6.95 13.10
N VAL A 312 5.42 6.43 12.36
CA VAL A 312 5.25 4.98 12.14
C VAL A 312 4.88 4.62 10.70
N SER A 313 4.42 5.58 9.91
CA SER A 313 3.92 5.34 8.57
C SER A 313 5.02 4.92 7.58
N SER A 314 4.83 3.81 6.87
CA SER A 314 5.69 3.42 5.74
C SER A 314 5.53 4.31 4.49
N GLY A 315 4.50 5.15 4.47
CA GLY A 315 4.27 6.12 3.38
C GLY A 315 5.41 7.13 3.19
N PHE A 316 6.29 7.31 4.20
CA PHE A 316 7.44 8.18 4.08
C PHE A 316 8.44 7.74 2.99
N TYR A 317 8.49 6.47 2.62
CA TYR A 317 9.32 6.00 1.51
C TYR A 317 8.95 6.65 0.17
N GLU A 318 7.68 7.04 0.01
CA GLU A 318 7.25 7.84 -1.13
C GLU A 318 7.97 9.21 -1.17
N ALA A 319 8.19 9.81 0.00
CA ALA A 319 8.94 11.07 0.13
C ALA A 319 10.44 10.87 -0.15
N VAL A 320 11.01 9.78 0.34
CA VAL A 320 12.42 9.42 0.11
C VAL A 320 12.71 9.34 -1.40
N VAL A 321 11.88 8.60 -2.13
CA VAL A 321 12.05 8.40 -3.58
C VAL A 321 11.88 9.69 -4.38
N ARG A 322 11.01 10.59 -3.90
CA ARG A 322 10.80 11.92 -4.50
C ARG A 322 11.83 12.95 -4.05
N ASN A 323 12.85 12.52 -3.30
CA ASN A 323 13.90 13.38 -2.77
C ASN A 323 13.33 14.54 -1.93
N LYS A 324 12.29 14.28 -1.13
CA LYS A 324 11.71 15.22 -0.18
C LYS A 324 12.45 15.14 1.15
N LYS A 325 12.52 16.28 1.88
CA LYS A 325 13.02 16.28 3.26
C LYS A 325 12.08 15.47 4.13
N VAL A 326 12.62 14.53 4.91
CA VAL A 326 11.85 13.73 5.86
C VAL A 326 12.27 14.04 7.28
N PHE A 327 11.30 14.16 8.20
CA PHE A 327 11.52 14.25 9.62
C PHE A 327 10.80 13.11 10.33
N TYR A 328 11.58 12.29 11.00
CA TYR A 328 11.07 11.23 11.85
C TYR A 328 10.85 11.78 13.27
N LEU A 329 9.60 11.85 13.70
CA LEU A 329 9.21 12.36 15.00
C LEU A 329 9.32 11.24 16.06
N SER A 330 10.53 10.95 16.53
CA SER A 330 10.82 9.82 17.41
C SER A 330 10.09 9.92 18.75
N PHE A 331 9.89 11.12 19.26
CA PHE A 331 9.16 11.37 20.51
C PHE A 331 7.65 11.07 20.43
N LEU A 332 7.09 10.94 19.24
CA LEU A 332 5.71 10.51 19.03
C LEU A 332 5.57 8.99 18.82
N SER A 333 6.66 8.27 18.61
CA SER A 333 6.62 6.85 18.29
C SER A 333 6.69 5.97 19.53
N LYS A 334 5.74 5.05 19.72
CA LYS A 334 5.82 3.96 20.72
C LYS A 334 6.79 2.84 20.34
N ILE A 335 7.28 2.83 19.10
CA ILE A 335 8.06 1.73 18.54
C ILE A 335 9.40 2.20 17.95
N ASP A 336 9.92 3.34 18.40
CA ASP A 336 11.15 3.95 17.88
C ASP A 336 12.32 2.96 17.76
N GLU A 337 12.57 2.19 18.80
CA GLU A 337 13.70 1.24 18.86
C GLU A 337 13.56 0.04 17.90
N LYS A 338 12.37 -0.18 17.36
CA LYS A 338 12.11 -1.31 16.47
C LYS A 338 12.48 -1.06 15.01
N PHE A 339 12.82 0.16 14.65
CA PHE A 339 13.20 0.48 13.27
C PHE A 339 14.65 0.10 12.96
N LEU A 340 14.87 -0.73 11.94
CA LEU A 340 16.19 -1.18 11.50
C LEU A 340 17.11 -0.05 11.05
N TRP A 341 16.55 0.95 10.36
CA TRP A 341 17.30 2.11 9.86
C TRP A 341 17.67 3.11 10.96
N ARG A 342 17.02 3.02 12.14
CA ARG A 342 17.17 4.01 13.23
C ARG A 342 18.60 4.22 13.69
N LYS A 343 19.39 3.14 13.76
CA LYS A 343 20.79 3.18 14.21
C LYS A 343 21.70 3.98 13.27
N ASN A 344 21.35 4.02 11.97
CA ASN A 344 22.15 4.65 10.92
C ASN A 344 21.49 5.95 10.42
N ALA A 345 20.42 6.40 11.05
CA ALA A 345 19.74 7.62 10.64
C ALA A 345 20.56 8.85 11.01
N PRO A 346 20.78 9.79 10.07
CA PRO A 346 21.41 11.08 10.38
C PRO A 346 20.63 11.85 11.44
N SER A 347 21.35 12.58 12.30
CA SER A 347 20.73 13.36 13.38
C SER A 347 19.74 14.42 12.89
N ASN A 348 19.94 14.94 11.70
CA ASN A 348 19.07 15.95 11.07
C ASN A 348 17.75 15.37 10.50
N ILE A 349 17.57 14.06 10.58
CA ILE A 349 16.30 13.37 10.21
C ILE A 349 15.51 13.04 11.47
N VAL A 350 16.19 12.67 12.54
CA VAL A 350 15.56 12.18 13.78
C VAL A 350 15.31 13.34 14.73
N ILE A 351 14.04 13.64 14.90
CA ILE A 351 13.56 14.71 15.79
C ILE A 351 13.13 14.09 17.11
N LYS A 352 13.76 14.51 18.21
CA LYS A 352 13.58 13.92 19.54
C LYS A 352 12.57 14.67 20.43
N ASN A 353 12.27 15.91 20.09
CA ASN A 353 11.33 16.76 20.82
C ASN A 353 10.84 17.92 19.93
N GLU A 354 9.88 18.68 20.47
CA GLU A 354 9.25 19.81 19.76
C GLU A 354 10.22 20.95 19.46
N LEU A 355 11.15 21.24 20.39
CA LEU A 355 12.14 22.31 20.18
C LEU A 355 13.07 22.00 19.00
N GLU A 356 13.51 20.75 18.91
CA GLU A 356 14.29 20.29 17.75
C GLU A 356 13.47 20.40 16.46
N LEU A 357 12.16 20.06 16.50
CA LEU A 357 11.29 20.18 15.35
C LEU A 357 11.17 21.61 14.86
N PHE A 358 10.87 22.54 15.76
CA PHE A 358 10.74 23.96 15.41
C PHE A 358 12.07 24.50 14.86
N SER A 359 13.18 24.21 15.52
CA SER A 359 14.51 24.58 15.03
C SER A 359 14.81 23.99 13.64
N ALA A 360 14.48 22.72 13.40
CA ALA A 360 14.68 22.08 12.09
C ALA A 360 13.82 22.71 10.99
N LEU A 361 12.59 23.12 11.33
CA LEU A 361 11.71 23.82 10.40
C LEU A 361 12.19 25.23 10.11
N ASP A 362 12.68 25.96 11.12
CA ASP A 362 13.20 27.33 10.96
C ASP A 362 14.44 27.35 10.06
N ASN A 363 15.32 26.38 10.26
CA ASN A 363 16.57 26.24 9.51
C ASN A 363 16.43 25.52 8.16
N TYR A 364 15.23 25.03 7.80
CA TYR A 364 15.02 24.32 6.55
C TYR A 364 15.17 25.25 5.35
N ASN A 365 16.03 24.87 4.41
CA ASN A 365 16.19 25.51 3.11
C ASN A 365 15.85 24.49 2.00
N LYS A 366 15.01 24.90 1.03
CA LYS A 366 14.61 24.04 -0.12
C LYS A 366 15.79 23.58 -0.97
N ASN A 367 16.89 24.32 -0.94
CA ASN A 367 18.10 24.03 -1.72
C ASN A 367 19.09 23.11 -0.98
N ASP A 368 18.82 22.74 0.27
CA ASP A 368 19.72 21.88 1.02
C ASP A 368 19.78 20.48 0.41
N LYS A 369 20.99 19.92 0.38
CA LYS A 369 21.17 18.53 -0.03
C LYS A 369 20.45 17.59 0.94
N ILE A 370 19.55 16.77 0.40
CA ILE A 370 18.82 15.80 1.18
C ILE A 370 19.61 14.49 1.22
N ASP A 371 19.92 14.03 2.43
CA ASP A 371 20.55 12.74 2.66
C ASP A 371 19.52 11.72 3.15
N ASN A 372 19.05 10.88 2.24
CA ASN A 372 18.10 9.81 2.50
C ASN A 372 18.73 8.41 2.44
N LEU A 373 20.07 8.30 2.42
CA LEU A 373 20.79 7.06 2.18
C LEU A 373 20.40 5.91 3.14
N CYS A 374 20.14 6.24 4.41
CA CYS A 374 19.73 5.24 5.40
C CYS A 374 18.38 4.56 5.04
N PHE A 375 17.50 5.30 4.37
CA PHE A 375 16.21 4.78 3.91
C PHE A 375 16.30 4.08 2.56
N GLU A 376 17.15 4.60 1.67
CA GLU A 376 17.37 4.01 0.35
C GLU A 376 17.86 2.57 0.45
N LYS A 377 18.75 2.29 1.42
CA LYS A 377 19.22 0.93 1.70
C LYS A 377 18.11 -0.05 2.13
N MET A 378 16.97 0.44 2.62
CA MET A 378 15.80 -0.40 2.92
C MET A 378 15.01 -0.77 1.67
N ILE A 379 15.02 0.11 0.67
CA ILE A 379 14.25 -0.04 -0.58
C ILE A 379 15.05 -0.84 -1.61
N TRP A 380 16.35 -0.57 -1.73
CA TRP A 380 17.22 -1.10 -2.76
C TRP A 380 18.30 -1.99 -2.15
N PRO A 381 18.31 -3.28 -2.47
CA PRO A 381 19.35 -4.16 -2.01
C PRO A 381 20.69 -3.79 -2.68
N ASP A 382 21.71 -3.58 -1.87
CA ASP A 382 23.11 -3.42 -2.32
C ASP A 382 23.34 -2.44 -3.50
N GLY A 383 22.46 -1.44 -3.66
CA GLY A 383 22.54 -0.46 -4.74
C GLY A 383 22.02 -0.94 -6.11
N SER A 384 21.50 -2.14 -6.21
CA SER A 384 20.90 -2.65 -7.45
C SER A 384 19.52 -2.02 -7.72
N ASP A 385 19.19 -1.80 -9.00
CA ASP A 385 17.88 -1.26 -9.39
C ASP A 385 16.79 -2.34 -9.28
N PRO A 386 15.77 -2.18 -8.42
CA PRO A 386 14.67 -3.13 -8.29
C PRO A 386 13.94 -3.40 -9.62
N TRP A 387 13.91 -2.43 -10.52
CA TRP A 387 13.29 -2.58 -11.84
C TRP A 387 14.02 -3.60 -12.70
N ILE A 388 15.36 -3.52 -12.69
CA ILE A 388 16.23 -4.48 -13.41
C ILE A 388 16.10 -5.85 -12.77
N ASN A 389 16.13 -5.94 -11.44
CA ASN A 389 16.04 -7.21 -10.73
C ASN A 389 14.74 -7.96 -11.04
N VAL A 390 13.60 -7.27 -10.99
CA VAL A 390 12.30 -7.88 -11.34
C VAL A 390 12.24 -8.22 -12.83
N SER A 391 12.79 -7.38 -13.69
CA SER A 391 12.85 -7.70 -15.13
C SER A 391 13.63 -8.99 -15.40
N ASN A 392 14.79 -9.15 -14.77
CA ASN A 392 15.62 -10.35 -14.87
C ASN A 392 14.92 -11.59 -14.27
N PHE A 393 14.23 -11.41 -13.14
CA PHE A 393 13.40 -12.46 -12.55
C PHE A 393 12.34 -12.94 -13.53
N LEU A 394 11.60 -12.01 -14.17
CA LEU A 394 10.59 -12.38 -15.16
C LEU A 394 11.21 -13.11 -16.37
N ASP A 395 12.37 -12.68 -16.84
CA ASP A 395 13.07 -13.35 -17.96
C ASP A 395 13.52 -14.77 -17.59
N LYS A 396 13.92 -14.98 -16.34
CA LYS A 396 14.34 -16.29 -15.82
C LYS A 396 13.17 -17.28 -15.70
N TYR A 397 12.03 -16.82 -15.19
CA TYR A 397 10.91 -17.71 -14.86
C TYR A 397 9.77 -17.67 -15.87
N ILE A 398 9.62 -16.56 -16.59
CA ILE A 398 8.56 -16.32 -17.55
C ILE A 398 9.21 -16.13 -18.94
N LYS A 399 9.90 -17.14 -19.43
CA LYS A 399 10.40 -17.11 -20.81
C LYS A 399 9.20 -17.07 -21.77
N VAL A 400 9.01 -15.92 -22.38
CA VAL A 400 8.16 -15.78 -23.57
C VAL A 400 9.05 -16.27 -24.73
N ASN A 401 8.84 -17.52 -25.17
CA ASN A 401 9.42 -18.02 -26.42
C ASN A 401 8.77 -17.34 -27.62
#